data_e6b326be45720f06407274eaa0da7c75
#
_entry.id   e6b326be45720f06407274eaa0da7c75
#
_cell.length_a   1.000
_cell.length_b   1.000
_cell.length_c   1.000
_cell.angle_alpha   90.00
_cell.angle_beta   90.00
_cell.angle_gamma   90.00
#
_symmetry.space_group_name_H-M   'P 1'
#
loop_
_entity.id
_entity.type
_entity.pdbx_description
1 polymer ?
#
loop_
_entity_poly.entity_id
_entity_poly.type
_entity_poly.pdbx_seq_one_letter_code
_entity_poly.pdbx_strand_id
1 'polypeptide(L)'
;YYEPTIDFDLRPPPKKGRQVLIARVSAGEPVRIGGTNVVLRGGARTDRDYLDLLSTRPKIGTVLNHGDYNHFKKELTSVSLRKGYFDSQFNKSQLGIALARRKAFWDIDYDSGERYRFGDVTFEGSQIREEYLQNLVPFKKGDYYQSSDLAELNRRLSATGWFNSVVVAPEFDKSRKTKVLPLHGVVSPRTENTIETGVGYSTDVGPRVKATWKKPWINSYGHSLTTSASISAPEQQLDFSYKMPLLKNPLEQYYLVQGGFKRTDLNDTESDSTTLAVSRYWDLSSGWQRAINLRWSLDHFTQANVTNTTMLLYPGVMISRTRSRGGLMPTWGDSQRYSIDYSNTMWGSDVDFSVIQAQNVWIRTLYDKHRFVMRGNLGWIETGDFDKVPPDLRFFAGGDRSIRGYKYNSIAPKDDDGKLIGASKLATGSLEYQYNVSGKWWGAMFVDGGEAVSD
;
A
#
# COMPACT_ATOMS: atom_id res chain seq x y z
N TYR A 1 -21.73 -7.26 -40.56
CA TYR A 1 -21.83 -7.67 -41.97
C TYR A 1 -22.28 -9.13 -42.04
N TYR A 2 -23.34 -9.43 -42.77
CA TYR A 2 -23.90 -10.78 -42.85
C TYR A 2 -23.98 -11.33 -44.26
N GLU A 3 -23.69 -10.49 -45.25
CA GLU A 3 -23.71 -10.87 -46.67
C GLU A 3 -22.38 -10.48 -47.34
N PRO A 4 -21.24 -10.99 -46.88
CA PRO A 4 -19.97 -10.71 -47.52
C PRO A 4 -19.82 -11.51 -48.82
N THR A 5 -19.13 -10.94 -49.78
CA THR A 5 -18.63 -11.64 -50.98
C THR A 5 -17.13 -11.80 -50.88
N ILE A 6 -16.64 -13.00 -51.20
CA ILE A 6 -15.22 -13.30 -51.14
C ILE A 6 -14.79 -13.84 -52.49
N ASP A 7 -13.85 -13.14 -53.13
CA ASP A 7 -13.22 -13.58 -54.35
C ASP A 7 -11.81 -14.06 -54.09
N PHE A 8 -11.50 -15.25 -54.54
CA PHE A 8 -10.16 -15.82 -54.38
C PHE A 8 -9.39 -15.74 -55.69
N ASP A 9 -8.14 -15.28 -55.61
CA ASP A 9 -7.20 -15.22 -56.71
C ASP A 9 -5.92 -15.96 -56.30
N LEU A 10 -5.63 -17.06 -56.98
CA LEU A 10 -4.43 -17.84 -56.76
C LEU A 10 -3.35 -17.41 -57.75
N ARG A 11 -2.35 -16.72 -57.30
CA ARG A 11 -1.23 -16.28 -58.13
C ARG A 11 -0.15 -17.35 -58.23
N PRO A 12 0.38 -17.64 -59.44
CA PRO A 12 1.48 -18.57 -59.60
C PRO A 12 2.73 -18.06 -58.85
N PRO A 13 3.55 -18.98 -58.30
CA PRO A 13 4.75 -18.59 -57.60
C PRO A 13 5.75 -17.91 -58.52
N PRO A 14 6.40 -16.80 -58.12
CA PRO A 14 7.60 -16.34 -58.81
C PRO A 14 8.66 -17.44 -58.77
N LYS A 15 9.60 -17.48 -59.74
CA LYS A 15 10.56 -18.59 -60.02
C LYS A 15 11.25 -19.28 -58.85
N LYS A 16 11.15 -18.75 -57.62
CA LYS A 16 11.47 -19.38 -56.34
C LYS A 16 10.60 -18.75 -55.26
N GLY A 17 9.47 -19.35 -54.93
CA GLY A 17 8.62 -18.81 -53.89
C GLY A 17 7.36 -19.62 -53.61
N ARG A 18 6.64 -19.27 -52.60
CA ARG A 18 5.38 -19.89 -52.20
C ARG A 18 4.24 -19.35 -53.08
N GLN A 19 3.27 -20.19 -53.40
CA GLN A 19 2.03 -19.72 -53.98
C GLN A 19 1.34 -18.70 -53.07
N VAL A 20 0.78 -17.66 -53.66
CA VAL A 20 0.06 -16.62 -52.95
C VAL A 20 -1.42 -16.73 -53.28
N LEU A 21 -2.22 -16.95 -52.23
CA LEU A 21 -3.67 -16.88 -52.30
C LEU A 21 -4.12 -15.49 -51.87
N ILE A 22 -4.75 -14.75 -52.76
CA ILE A 22 -5.33 -13.45 -52.44
C ILE A 22 -6.83 -13.65 -52.25
N ALA A 23 -7.32 -13.33 -51.04
CA ALA A 23 -8.73 -13.28 -50.76
C ALA A 23 -9.19 -11.82 -50.76
N ARG A 24 -10.04 -11.45 -51.70
CA ARG A 24 -10.67 -10.12 -51.73
C ARG A 24 -12.02 -10.24 -51.06
N VAL A 25 -12.17 -9.56 -49.93
CA VAL A 25 -13.41 -9.59 -49.15
C VAL A 25 -14.15 -8.28 -49.33
N SER A 26 -15.38 -8.36 -49.82
CA SER A 26 -16.32 -7.25 -49.80
C SER A 26 -17.31 -7.50 -48.65
N ALA A 27 -17.29 -6.68 -47.65
CA ALA A 27 -18.10 -6.88 -46.45
C ALA A 27 -19.62 -6.73 -46.70
N GLY A 28 -20.00 -6.08 -47.76
CA GLY A 28 -21.40 -5.74 -48.09
C GLY A 28 -21.91 -4.59 -47.22
N GLU A 29 -23.21 -4.40 -47.25
CA GLU A 29 -23.84 -3.36 -46.42
C GLU A 29 -23.86 -3.78 -44.95
N PRO A 30 -23.53 -2.87 -44.04
CA PRO A 30 -23.58 -3.19 -42.62
C PRO A 30 -25.02 -3.32 -42.11
N VAL A 31 -25.22 -4.24 -41.17
CA VAL A 31 -26.45 -4.29 -40.42
C VAL A 31 -26.37 -3.22 -39.31
N ARG A 32 -27.45 -2.45 -39.15
CA ARG A 32 -27.51 -1.36 -38.17
C ARG A 32 -28.52 -1.66 -37.08
N ILE A 33 -28.29 -1.06 -35.90
CA ILE A 33 -29.17 -1.20 -34.74
C ILE A 33 -30.53 -0.58 -35.07
N GLY A 34 -31.60 -1.38 -34.99
CA GLY A 34 -32.97 -0.95 -35.11
C GLY A 34 -33.70 -0.75 -33.76
N GLY A 35 -33.20 -1.36 -32.71
CA GLY A 35 -33.74 -1.22 -31.36
C GLY A 35 -32.93 -2.00 -30.35
N THR A 36 -32.94 -1.52 -29.11
CA THR A 36 -32.28 -2.14 -27.97
C THR A 36 -33.27 -2.24 -26.81
N ASN A 37 -34.13 -3.25 -26.84
CA ASN A 37 -35.08 -3.47 -25.76
C ASN A 37 -34.39 -4.18 -24.59
N VAL A 38 -34.40 -3.54 -23.43
CA VAL A 38 -33.90 -4.10 -22.17
C VAL A 38 -34.94 -3.92 -21.09
N VAL A 39 -35.44 -5.03 -20.56
CA VAL A 39 -36.36 -5.06 -19.43
C VAL A 39 -35.59 -5.50 -18.19
N LEU A 40 -35.62 -4.68 -17.17
CA LEU A 40 -35.01 -4.96 -15.86
C LEU A 40 -36.12 -5.31 -14.86
N ARG A 41 -35.94 -6.44 -14.14
CA ARG A 41 -36.89 -6.93 -13.11
C ARG A 41 -36.15 -7.09 -11.79
N GLY A 42 -36.94 -7.16 -10.71
CA GLY A 42 -36.41 -7.27 -9.36
C GLY A 42 -35.78 -5.96 -8.87
N GLY A 43 -34.80 -6.04 -8.01
CA GLY A 43 -34.10 -4.86 -7.49
C GLY A 43 -33.43 -3.99 -8.54
N ALA A 44 -33.10 -4.56 -9.69
CA ALA A 44 -32.50 -3.84 -10.81
C ALA A 44 -33.36 -2.70 -11.36
N ARG A 45 -34.66 -2.77 -11.14
CA ARG A 45 -35.61 -1.74 -11.60
C ARG A 45 -35.32 -0.36 -11.03
N THR A 46 -34.77 -0.30 -9.82
CA THR A 46 -34.53 0.95 -9.09
C THR A 46 -33.07 1.15 -8.71
N ASP A 47 -32.22 0.16 -8.96
CA ASP A 47 -30.80 0.26 -8.62
C ASP A 47 -30.04 1.07 -9.70
N ARG A 48 -29.40 2.15 -9.26
CA ARG A 48 -28.69 3.06 -10.15
C ARG A 48 -27.60 2.38 -10.97
N ASP A 49 -26.89 1.42 -10.42
CA ASP A 49 -25.79 0.75 -11.14
C ASP A 49 -26.30 -0.01 -12.35
N TYR A 50 -27.51 -0.57 -12.28
CA TYR A 50 -28.18 -1.16 -13.45
C TYR A 50 -28.75 -0.11 -14.39
N LEU A 51 -29.39 0.93 -13.84
CA LEU A 51 -30.00 1.98 -14.66
C LEU A 51 -28.95 2.74 -15.47
N ASP A 52 -27.77 2.97 -14.90
CA ASP A 52 -26.66 3.63 -15.60
C ASP A 52 -26.15 2.80 -16.79
N LEU A 53 -26.27 1.48 -16.73
CA LEU A 53 -25.93 0.62 -17.87
C LEU A 53 -26.83 0.83 -19.08
N LEU A 54 -28.08 1.25 -18.87
CA LEU A 54 -29.00 1.51 -19.98
C LEU A 54 -28.50 2.62 -20.90
N SER A 55 -27.76 3.58 -20.38
CA SER A 55 -27.15 4.66 -21.16
C SER A 55 -26.00 4.19 -22.05
N THR A 56 -25.44 3.01 -21.79
CA THR A 56 -24.33 2.43 -22.58
C THR A 56 -24.81 1.67 -23.81
N ARG A 57 -26.13 1.52 -23.99
CA ARG A 57 -26.70 0.85 -25.16
C ARG A 57 -26.34 1.62 -26.43
N PRO A 58 -26.05 0.92 -27.53
CA PRO A 58 -25.78 1.60 -28.80
C PRO A 58 -26.99 2.39 -29.27
N LYS A 59 -26.74 3.51 -29.92
CA LYS A 59 -27.81 4.34 -30.49
C LYS A 59 -28.41 3.66 -31.73
N ILE A 60 -29.70 3.89 -31.95
CA ILE A 60 -30.37 3.43 -33.16
C ILE A 60 -29.67 3.99 -34.41
N GLY A 61 -29.43 3.17 -35.38
CA GLY A 61 -28.75 3.54 -36.62
C GLY A 61 -27.25 3.33 -36.61
N THR A 62 -26.61 2.98 -35.48
CA THR A 62 -25.18 2.62 -35.44
C THR A 62 -24.98 1.23 -36.03
N VAL A 63 -23.78 0.97 -36.56
CA VAL A 63 -23.41 -0.35 -37.10
C VAL A 63 -23.43 -1.38 -35.98
N LEU A 64 -24.03 -2.52 -36.24
CA LEU A 64 -24.07 -3.62 -35.30
C LEU A 64 -22.66 -4.10 -34.95
N ASN A 65 -22.42 -4.18 -33.65
CA ASN A 65 -21.26 -4.82 -33.07
C ASN A 65 -21.72 -5.86 -32.04
N HIS A 66 -21.46 -7.12 -32.31
CA HIS A 66 -21.77 -8.20 -31.37
C HIS A 66 -21.09 -8.04 -30.03
N GLY A 67 -19.90 -7.42 -30.03
CA GLY A 67 -19.16 -7.12 -28.82
C GLY A 67 -19.93 -6.23 -27.84
N ASP A 68 -20.67 -5.25 -28.35
CA ASP A 68 -21.48 -4.35 -27.51
C ASP A 68 -22.59 -5.10 -26.78
N TYR A 69 -23.26 -6.03 -27.47
CA TYR A 69 -24.30 -6.87 -26.88
C TYR A 69 -23.71 -7.80 -25.80
N ASN A 70 -22.64 -8.48 -26.10
CA ASN A 70 -22.00 -9.39 -25.16
C ASN A 70 -21.43 -8.64 -23.94
N HIS A 71 -20.85 -7.46 -24.17
CA HIS A 71 -20.32 -6.61 -23.10
C HIS A 71 -21.44 -6.13 -22.18
N PHE A 72 -22.55 -5.69 -22.72
CA PHE A 72 -23.72 -5.26 -21.94
C PHE A 72 -24.23 -6.37 -21.03
N LYS A 73 -24.39 -7.59 -21.56
CA LYS A 73 -24.78 -8.76 -20.77
C LYS A 73 -23.78 -9.07 -19.65
N LYS A 74 -22.50 -9.00 -19.98
CA LYS A 74 -21.43 -9.24 -19.02
C LYS A 74 -21.44 -8.19 -17.89
N GLU A 75 -21.70 -6.93 -18.22
CA GLU A 75 -21.82 -5.86 -17.24
C GLU A 75 -23.01 -6.05 -16.30
N LEU A 76 -24.16 -6.50 -16.82
CA LEU A 76 -25.32 -6.85 -15.97
C LEU A 76 -24.94 -7.93 -14.94
N THR A 77 -24.27 -8.98 -15.38
CA THR A 77 -23.79 -10.06 -14.52
C THR A 77 -22.74 -9.56 -13.51
N SER A 78 -21.85 -8.69 -13.95
CA SER A 78 -20.82 -8.12 -13.08
C SER A 78 -21.42 -7.27 -11.96
N VAL A 79 -22.40 -6.44 -12.26
CA VAL A 79 -23.12 -5.66 -11.25
C VAL A 79 -23.81 -6.58 -10.25
N SER A 80 -24.44 -7.64 -10.74
CA SER A 80 -25.13 -8.61 -9.88
C SER A 80 -24.18 -9.27 -8.88
N LEU A 81 -23.03 -9.73 -9.32
CA LEU A 81 -22.03 -10.36 -8.46
C LEU A 81 -21.43 -9.36 -7.47
N ARG A 82 -21.15 -8.15 -7.92
CA ARG A 82 -20.56 -7.11 -7.08
C ARG A 82 -21.51 -6.64 -5.98
N LYS A 83 -22.81 -6.55 -6.26
CA LYS A 83 -23.80 -5.99 -5.34
C LYS A 83 -24.63 -7.03 -4.60
N GLY A 84 -24.43 -8.31 -4.87
CA GLY A 84 -25.12 -9.36 -4.14
C GLY A 84 -26.51 -9.74 -4.67
N TYR A 85 -26.74 -9.56 -5.96
CA TYR A 85 -27.93 -10.09 -6.64
C TYR A 85 -27.64 -11.51 -7.14
N PHE A 86 -27.56 -12.45 -6.23
CA PHE A 86 -27.08 -13.82 -6.51
C PHE A 86 -28.11 -14.72 -7.18
N ASP A 87 -29.38 -14.32 -7.21
CA ASP A 87 -30.45 -15.05 -7.90
C ASP A 87 -30.74 -14.48 -9.29
N SER A 88 -29.88 -13.63 -9.81
CA SER A 88 -30.05 -13.00 -11.11
C SER A 88 -30.05 -14.00 -12.25
N GLN A 89 -30.90 -13.76 -13.23
CA GLN A 89 -30.99 -14.59 -14.43
C GLN A 89 -31.50 -13.80 -15.63
N PHE A 90 -31.13 -14.25 -16.81
CA PHE A 90 -31.71 -13.78 -18.07
C PHE A 90 -32.97 -14.61 -18.35
N ASN A 91 -34.14 -13.97 -18.31
CA ASN A 91 -35.36 -14.60 -18.79
C ASN A 91 -35.41 -14.66 -20.31
N LYS A 92 -34.80 -13.65 -20.95
CA LYS A 92 -34.64 -13.58 -22.39
C LYS A 92 -33.37 -12.87 -22.73
N SER A 93 -32.64 -13.39 -23.69
CA SER A 93 -31.37 -12.81 -24.16
C SER A 93 -31.20 -13.16 -25.63
N GLN A 94 -31.65 -12.25 -26.52
CA GLN A 94 -31.62 -12.45 -27.95
C GLN A 94 -31.07 -11.23 -28.68
N LEU A 95 -30.27 -11.50 -29.70
CA LEU A 95 -29.87 -10.55 -30.72
C LEU A 95 -30.47 -11.01 -32.02
N GLY A 96 -31.55 -10.38 -32.44
CA GLY A 96 -32.27 -10.71 -33.68
C GLY A 96 -31.77 -9.88 -34.85
N ILE A 97 -31.59 -10.54 -35.99
CA ILE A 97 -31.17 -9.90 -37.26
C ILE A 97 -32.28 -10.02 -38.28
N ALA A 98 -32.81 -8.89 -38.75
CA ALA A 98 -33.73 -8.82 -39.84
C ALA A 98 -32.91 -8.50 -41.13
N LEU A 99 -32.47 -9.54 -41.83
CA LEU A 99 -31.58 -9.39 -42.99
C LEU A 99 -32.19 -8.55 -44.10
N ALA A 100 -33.50 -8.75 -44.37
CA ALA A 100 -34.19 -7.99 -45.43
C ALA A 100 -34.22 -6.48 -45.15
N ARG A 101 -34.24 -6.06 -43.89
CA ARG A 101 -34.23 -4.66 -43.50
C ARG A 101 -32.84 -4.18 -43.07
N ARG A 102 -31.87 -5.08 -43.00
CA ARG A 102 -30.51 -4.84 -42.49
C ARG A 102 -30.51 -4.15 -41.13
N LYS A 103 -31.38 -4.62 -40.23
CA LYS A 103 -31.55 -4.11 -38.87
C LYS A 103 -31.36 -5.23 -37.85
N ALA A 104 -30.74 -4.86 -36.76
CA ALA A 104 -30.55 -5.73 -35.61
C ALA A 104 -31.33 -5.21 -34.41
N PHE A 105 -31.86 -6.13 -33.59
CA PHE A 105 -32.66 -5.81 -32.45
C PHE A 105 -32.17 -6.58 -31.24
N TRP A 106 -31.89 -5.87 -30.17
CA TRP A 106 -31.65 -6.47 -28.85
C TRP A 106 -33.02 -6.78 -28.21
N ASP A 107 -33.09 -7.91 -27.54
CA ASP A 107 -34.24 -8.27 -26.72
C ASP A 107 -33.72 -9.00 -25.48
N ILE A 108 -33.55 -8.22 -24.40
CA ILE A 108 -33.04 -8.68 -23.12
C ILE A 108 -34.09 -8.47 -22.06
N ASP A 109 -34.42 -9.55 -21.34
CA ASP A 109 -35.22 -9.52 -20.12
C ASP A 109 -34.40 -10.10 -19.00
N TYR A 110 -33.94 -9.24 -18.09
CA TYR A 110 -33.06 -9.57 -17.00
C TYR A 110 -33.73 -9.36 -15.65
N ASP A 111 -33.78 -10.41 -14.87
CA ASP A 111 -34.28 -10.38 -13.49
C ASP A 111 -33.12 -10.53 -12.53
N SER A 112 -32.80 -9.45 -11.80
CA SER A 112 -31.74 -9.47 -10.79
C SER A 112 -32.17 -10.25 -9.53
N GLY A 113 -33.44 -10.41 -9.29
CA GLY A 113 -33.92 -10.84 -8.01
C GLY A 113 -33.75 -9.78 -6.93
N GLU A 114 -33.83 -10.19 -5.69
CA GLU A 114 -33.59 -9.30 -4.55
C GLU A 114 -32.10 -9.27 -4.17
N ARG A 115 -31.66 -8.13 -3.67
CA ARG A 115 -30.32 -7.96 -3.18
C ARG A 115 -30.12 -8.65 -1.84
N TYR A 116 -29.06 -9.44 -1.73
CA TYR A 116 -28.68 -10.10 -0.49
C TYR A 116 -28.07 -9.11 0.49
N ARG A 117 -28.22 -9.44 1.77
CA ARG A 117 -27.59 -8.72 2.88
C ARG A 117 -26.59 -9.62 3.57
N PHE A 118 -25.59 -9.03 4.20
CA PHE A 118 -24.65 -9.77 5.04
C PHE A 118 -25.35 -10.36 6.26
N GLY A 119 -25.05 -11.62 6.55
CA GLY A 119 -25.43 -12.30 7.77
C GLY A 119 -24.30 -12.32 8.79
N ASP A 120 -24.31 -13.33 9.65
CA ASP A 120 -23.25 -13.53 10.63
C ASP A 120 -21.96 -14.00 9.96
N VAL A 121 -20.83 -13.55 10.50
CA VAL A 121 -19.50 -14.03 10.12
C VAL A 121 -18.99 -14.94 11.22
N THR A 122 -18.70 -16.19 10.86
CA THR A 122 -18.14 -17.17 11.78
C THR A 122 -16.73 -17.55 11.35
N PHE A 123 -15.88 -17.87 12.32
CA PHE A 123 -14.48 -18.25 12.06
C PHE A 123 -14.18 -19.62 12.65
N GLU A 124 -13.35 -20.37 11.94
CA GLU A 124 -12.89 -21.71 12.33
C GLU A 124 -11.36 -21.77 12.21
N GLY A 125 -10.73 -22.42 13.18
CA GLY A 125 -9.29 -22.67 13.16
C GLY A 125 -8.43 -21.56 13.72
N SER A 126 -9.03 -20.53 14.33
CA SER A 126 -8.28 -19.39 14.87
C SER A 126 -7.69 -19.67 16.24
N GLN A 127 -6.42 -19.35 16.41
CA GLN A 127 -5.73 -19.26 17.70
C GLN A 127 -6.01 -17.92 18.42
N ILE A 128 -6.57 -16.96 17.71
CA ILE A 128 -6.90 -15.62 18.21
C ILE A 128 -8.35 -15.59 18.69
N ARG A 129 -8.62 -14.84 19.72
CA ARG A 129 -9.96 -14.71 20.29
C ARG A 129 -10.95 -14.17 19.28
N GLU A 130 -12.15 -14.71 19.30
CA GLU A 130 -13.24 -14.39 18.37
C GLU A 130 -13.55 -12.89 18.32
N GLU A 131 -13.54 -12.21 19.46
CA GLU A 131 -13.87 -10.79 19.55
C GLU A 131 -12.89 -9.92 18.72
N TYR A 132 -11.62 -10.29 18.65
CA TYR A 132 -10.62 -9.61 17.83
C TYR A 132 -10.91 -9.76 16.34
N LEU A 133 -11.33 -10.94 15.92
CA LEU A 133 -11.66 -11.22 14.53
C LEU A 133 -12.95 -10.50 14.11
N GLN A 134 -13.96 -10.50 14.98
CA GLN A 134 -15.23 -9.81 14.71
C GLN A 134 -15.03 -8.31 14.53
N ASN A 135 -14.13 -7.70 15.27
CA ASN A 135 -13.83 -6.27 15.15
C ASN A 135 -13.05 -5.91 13.87
N LEU A 136 -12.57 -6.89 13.11
CA LEU A 136 -11.99 -6.69 11.80
C LEU A 136 -13.02 -6.71 10.67
N VAL A 137 -14.23 -7.16 10.93
CA VAL A 137 -15.29 -7.22 9.92
C VAL A 137 -15.73 -5.80 9.54
N PRO A 138 -15.60 -5.40 8.25
CA PRO A 138 -15.85 -4.02 7.84
C PRO A 138 -17.32 -3.66 7.62
N PHE A 139 -18.21 -4.61 7.83
CA PHE A 139 -19.65 -4.43 7.65
C PHE A 139 -20.41 -4.97 8.87
N LYS A 140 -21.68 -4.61 8.97
CA LYS A 140 -22.60 -5.08 10.00
C LYS A 140 -23.60 -6.07 9.42
N LYS A 141 -24.08 -7.00 10.25
CA LYS A 141 -25.20 -7.87 9.89
C LYS A 141 -26.39 -7.03 9.43
N GLY A 142 -26.95 -7.37 8.28
CA GLY A 142 -28.06 -6.64 7.68
C GLY A 142 -27.65 -5.57 6.66
N ASP A 143 -26.39 -5.22 6.57
CA ASP A 143 -25.91 -4.35 5.50
C ASP A 143 -26.02 -5.04 4.15
N TYR A 144 -26.26 -4.28 3.10
CA TYR A 144 -26.27 -4.83 1.76
C TYR A 144 -24.91 -5.40 1.37
N TYR A 145 -24.92 -6.58 0.76
CA TYR A 145 -23.70 -7.19 0.26
C TYR A 145 -22.98 -6.28 -0.74
N GLN A 146 -21.68 -6.18 -0.56
CA GLN A 146 -20.74 -5.60 -1.51
C GLN A 146 -19.53 -6.53 -1.61
N SER A 147 -19.13 -6.91 -2.81
CA SER A 147 -17.95 -7.75 -2.99
C SER A 147 -16.68 -7.09 -2.47
N SER A 148 -16.61 -5.76 -2.54
CA SER A 148 -15.51 -4.97 -1.99
C SER A 148 -15.39 -5.12 -0.47
N ASP A 149 -16.49 -5.25 0.25
CA ASP A 149 -16.47 -5.46 1.69
C ASP A 149 -15.95 -6.84 2.08
N LEU A 150 -16.32 -7.87 1.30
CA LEU A 150 -15.75 -9.20 1.48
C LEU A 150 -14.26 -9.24 1.19
N ALA A 151 -13.83 -8.59 0.12
CA ALA A 151 -12.42 -8.45 -0.21
C ALA A 151 -11.65 -7.70 0.89
N GLU A 152 -12.24 -6.65 1.47
CA GLU A 152 -11.66 -5.91 2.58
C GLU A 152 -11.52 -6.75 3.85
N LEU A 153 -12.51 -7.60 4.15
CA LEU A 153 -12.40 -8.54 5.26
C LEU A 153 -11.22 -9.50 5.08
N ASN A 154 -11.10 -10.09 3.89
CA ASN A 154 -9.95 -10.96 3.56
C ASN A 154 -8.63 -10.21 3.68
N ARG A 155 -8.57 -8.98 3.19
CA ARG A 155 -7.38 -8.13 3.28
C ARG A 155 -6.99 -7.86 4.73
N ARG A 156 -7.96 -7.49 5.57
CA ARG A 156 -7.71 -7.19 6.98
C ARG A 156 -7.22 -8.40 7.75
N LEU A 157 -7.86 -9.55 7.57
CA LEU A 157 -7.44 -10.79 8.21
C LEU A 157 -6.01 -11.20 7.80
N SER A 158 -5.69 -11.07 6.52
CA SER A 158 -4.35 -11.37 6.01
C SER A 158 -3.30 -10.37 6.49
N ALA A 159 -3.68 -9.11 6.67
CA ALA A 159 -2.77 -8.04 7.10
C ALA A 159 -2.38 -8.14 8.58
N THR A 160 -3.11 -8.89 9.39
CA THR A 160 -2.79 -9.07 10.81
C THR A 160 -1.47 -9.81 11.04
N GLY A 161 -1.05 -10.64 10.10
CA GLY A 161 0.11 -11.51 10.25
C GLY A 161 -0.11 -12.73 11.15
N TRP A 162 -1.31 -12.93 11.69
CA TRP A 162 -1.62 -14.03 12.58
C TRP A 162 -1.81 -15.38 11.88
N PHE A 163 -2.18 -15.35 10.60
CA PHE A 163 -2.62 -16.51 9.85
C PHE A 163 -1.73 -16.83 8.67
N ASN A 164 -1.52 -18.11 8.45
CA ASN A 164 -0.85 -18.62 7.26
C ASN A 164 -1.79 -18.65 6.05
N SER A 165 -3.07 -18.96 6.29
CA SER A 165 -4.11 -18.95 5.25
C SER A 165 -5.41 -18.39 5.79
N VAL A 166 -6.13 -17.68 4.93
CA VAL A 166 -7.43 -17.09 5.20
C VAL A 166 -8.34 -17.37 4.02
N VAL A 167 -9.46 -18.04 4.25
CA VAL A 167 -10.50 -18.27 3.25
C VAL A 167 -11.85 -17.93 3.87
N VAL A 168 -12.48 -16.87 3.42
CA VAL A 168 -13.84 -16.49 3.83
C VAL A 168 -14.78 -16.75 2.68
N ALA A 169 -15.71 -17.65 2.87
CA ALA A 169 -16.66 -18.08 1.85
C ALA A 169 -18.12 -17.82 2.26
N PRO A 170 -18.96 -17.34 1.33
CA PRO A 170 -20.40 -17.24 1.56
C PRO A 170 -21.05 -18.63 1.66
N GLU A 171 -22.02 -18.77 2.57
CA GLU A 171 -22.82 -19.98 2.72
C GLU A 171 -24.17 -19.81 2.00
N PHE A 172 -24.17 -19.99 0.68
CA PHE A 172 -25.35 -19.76 -0.16
C PHE A 172 -26.53 -20.67 0.18
N ASP A 173 -26.28 -21.91 0.54
CA ASP A 173 -27.33 -22.89 0.83
C ASP A 173 -28.20 -22.46 2.00
N LYS A 174 -27.68 -21.70 2.94
CA LYS A 174 -28.40 -21.21 4.11
C LYS A 174 -29.11 -19.88 3.88
N SER A 175 -28.95 -19.26 2.72
CA SER A 175 -29.35 -17.87 2.48
C SER A 175 -30.46 -17.70 1.46
N ARG A 176 -30.80 -18.72 0.68
CA ARG A 176 -31.68 -18.56 -0.48
C ARG A 176 -33.09 -18.14 -0.14
N LYS A 177 -33.61 -18.52 1.02
CA LYS A 177 -34.94 -18.13 1.47
C LYS A 177 -35.00 -16.75 2.11
N THR A 178 -34.00 -16.44 2.93
CA THR A 178 -33.97 -15.21 3.73
C THR A 178 -33.31 -14.04 3.02
N LYS A 179 -32.50 -14.31 1.99
CA LYS A 179 -31.62 -13.33 1.31
C LYS A 179 -30.60 -12.68 2.28
N VAL A 180 -30.33 -13.35 3.39
CA VAL A 180 -29.28 -12.99 4.35
C VAL A 180 -28.17 -14.01 4.23
N LEU A 181 -26.98 -13.57 3.86
CA LEU A 181 -25.84 -14.40 3.48
C LEU A 181 -24.85 -14.54 4.64
N PRO A 182 -24.81 -15.70 5.33
CA PRO A 182 -23.78 -15.96 6.30
C PRO A 182 -22.43 -16.15 5.61
N LEU A 183 -21.35 -15.71 6.27
CA LEU A 183 -19.99 -15.95 5.82
C LEU A 183 -19.28 -16.88 6.80
N HIS A 184 -18.53 -17.81 6.27
CA HIS A 184 -17.71 -18.71 7.07
C HIS A 184 -16.24 -18.56 6.71
N GLY A 185 -15.43 -18.14 7.69
CA GLY A 185 -13.99 -17.99 7.55
C GLY A 185 -13.24 -19.19 8.11
N VAL A 186 -12.39 -19.79 7.30
CA VAL A 186 -11.46 -20.81 7.72
C VAL A 186 -10.07 -20.22 7.70
N VAL A 187 -9.41 -20.21 8.84
CA VAL A 187 -8.07 -19.66 9.01
C VAL A 187 -7.17 -20.71 9.61
N SER A 188 -5.87 -20.62 9.35
CA SER A 188 -4.85 -21.45 9.99
C SER A 188 -3.78 -20.58 10.61
N PRO A 189 -3.30 -20.94 11.83
CA PRO A 189 -2.26 -20.16 12.49
C PRO A 189 -0.98 -20.09 11.67
N ARG A 190 -0.35 -18.92 11.69
CA ARG A 190 0.98 -18.76 11.13
C ARG A 190 2.00 -19.52 11.97
N THR A 191 3.10 -19.91 11.37
CA THR A 191 4.22 -20.56 12.07
C THR A 191 4.67 -19.70 13.25
N GLU A 192 4.83 -20.31 14.41
CA GLU A 192 5.15 -19.59 15.66
C GLU A 192 6.48 -18.83 15.61
N ASN A 193 7.44 -19.33 14.84
CA ASN A 193 8.76 -18.71 14.73
C ASN A 193 9.17 -18.61 13.27
N THR A 194 9.64 -17.43 12.89
CA THR A 194 10.20 -17.16 11.57
C THR A 194 11.57 -16.53 11.76
N ILE A 195 12.60 -17.05 11.10
CA ILE A 195 13.94 -16.48 11.11
C ILE A 195 14.28 -16.04 9.69
N GLU A 196 14.65 -14.78 9.56
CA GLU A 196 15.11 -14.20 8.31
C GLU A 196 16.56 -13.78 8.47
N THR A 197 17.41 -14.14 7.52
CA THR A 197 18.81 -13.72 7.50
C THR A 197 19.11 -13.01 6.19
N GLY A 198 19.99 -12.02 6.25
CA GLY A 198 20.36 -11.26 5.08
C GLY A 198 21.81 -10.83 5.14
N VAL A 199 22.42 -10.70 3.98
CA VAL A 199 23.75 -10.14 3.76
C VAL A 199 23.59 -9.02 2.76
N GLY A 200 24.19 -7.88 3.05
CA GLY A 200 24.10 -6.71 2.19
C GLY A 200 25.42 -5.96 2.13
N TYR A 201 25.52 -5.10 1.13
CA TYR A 201 26.62 -4.16 0.98
C TYR A 201 26.07 -2.79 0.59
N SER A 202 26.56 -1.76 1.22
CA SER A 202 26.31 -0.39 0.79
C SER A 202 27.62 0.42 0.84
N THR A 203 27.68 1.48 0.07
CA THR A 203 28.81 2.40 0.10
C THR A 203 28.87 3.19 1.42
N ASP A 204 27.73 3.29 2.12
CA ASP A 204 27.63 4.04 3.37
C ASP A 204 28.26 3.29 4.55
N VAL A 205 27.97 2.01 4.70
CA VAL A 205 28.39 1.21 5.87
C VAL A 205 29.22 -0.03 5.51
N GLY A 206 29.43 -0.32 4.23
CA GLY A 206 30.14 -1.50 3.77
C GLY A 206 29.32 -2.78 3.91
N PRO A 207 29.97 -3.93 4.11
CA PRO A 207 29.28 -5.20 4.31
C PRO A 207 28.43 -5.19 5.58
N ARG A 208 27.24 -5.75 5.49
CA ARG A 208 26.31 -5.87 6.62
C ARG A 208 25.67 -7.25 6.67
N VAL A 209 25.56 -7.80 7.86
CA VAL A 209 24.80 -9.01 8.14
C VAL A 209 23.64 -8.65 9.04
N LYS A 210 22.46 -9.17 8.73
CA LYS A 210 21.24 -8.96 9.51
C LYS A 210 20.54 -10.29 9.76
N ALA A 211 20.07 -10.51 10.99
CA ALA A 211 19.23 -11.61 11.36
C ALA A 211 18.00 -11.06 12.08
N THR A 212 16.82 -11.57 11.72
CA THR A 212 15.56 -11.18 12.34
C THR A 212 14.80 -12.42 12.77
N TRP A 213 14.37 -12.44 14.02
CA TRP A 213 13.50 -13.47 14.58
C TRP A 213 12.13 -12.86 14.83
N LYS A 214 11.09 -13.45 14.23
CA LYS A 214 9.71 -13.00 14.37
C LYS A 214 8.87 -14.08 15.01
N LYS A 215 8.07 -13.68 16.00
CA LYS A 215 6.91 -14.41 16.51
C LYS A 215 5.65 -13.66 16.07
N PRO A 216 5.00 -14.08 14.97
CA PRO A 216 3.83 -13.35 14.43
C PRO A 216 2.65 -13.27 15.40
N TRP A 217 2.56 -14.25 16.30
CA TRP A 217 1.61 -14.26 17.41
C TRP A 217 2.22 -15.02 18.58
N ILE A 218 1.94 -14.55 19.78
CA ILE A 218 2.46 -15.15 21.04
C ILE A 218 1.33 -15.73 21.86
N ASN A 219 0.16 -15.11 21.82
CA ASN A 219 -0.98 -15.47 22.63
C ASN A 219 -2.29 -15.24 21.86
N SER A 220 -3.42 -15.58 22.48
CA SER A 220 -4.75 -15.42 21.90
C SER A 220 -5.20 -13.96 21.70
N TYR A 221 -4.47 -13.01 22.26
CA TYR A 221 -4.69 -11.57 22.06
C TYR A 221 -3.97 -11.01 20.85
N GLY A 222 -3.26 -11.86 20.10
CA GLY A 222 -2.56 -11.45 18.90
C GLY A 222 -1.28 -10.64 19.12
N HIS A 223 -0.69 -10.69 20.31
CA HIS A 223 0.60 -10.05 20.57
C HIS A 223 1.68 -10.66 19.69
N SER A 224 2.62 -9.84 19.26
CA SER A 224 3.73 -10.28 18.40
C SER A 224 5.06 -9.73 18.89
N LEU A 225 6.13 -10.43 18.58
CA LEU A 225 7.50 -10.05 18.92
C LEU A 225 8.37 -10.09 17.69
N THR A 226 9.19 -9.08 17.50
CA THR A 226 10.23 -9.03 16.48
C THR A 226 11.55 -8.65 17.14
N THR A 227 12.59 -9.45 16.92
CA THR A 227 13.95 -9.18 17.41
C THR A 227 14.89 -9.18 16.22
N SER A 228 15.71 -8.15 16.08
CA SER A 228 16.66 -8.01 14.98
C SER A 228 18.05 -7.73 15.50
N ALA A 229 19.05 -8.35 14.87
CA ALA A 229 20.45 -8.02 15.05
C ALA A 229 21.04 -7.62 13.70
N SER A 230 21.76 -6.51 13.66
CA SER A 230 22.42 -6.00 12.47
C SER A 230 23.87 -5.67 12.80
N ILE A 231 24.81 -6.16 12.01
CA ILE A 231 26.25 -5.99 12.24
C ILE A 231 26.88 -5.50 10.97
N SER A 232 27.57 -4.35 11.07
CA SER A 232 28.50 -3.81 10.08
C SER A 232 29.73 -3.29 10.82
N ALA A 233 30.80 -2.96 10.10
CA ALA A 233 32.00 -2.45 10.75
C ALA A 233 31.72 -1.15 11.56
N PRO A 234 31.02 -0.13 11.03
CA PRO A 234 30.77 1.10 11.77
C PRO A 234 29.59 1.03 12.75
N GLU A 235 28.73 0.00 12.65
CA GLU A 235 27.49 -0.04 13.43
C GLU A 235 27.08 -1.46 13.79
N GLN A 236 26.81 -1.69 15.07
CA GLN A 236 26.21 -2.91 15.57
C GLN A 236 24.96 -2.57 16.33
N GLN A 237 23.89 -3.29 16.07
CA GLN A 237 22.56 -2.99 16.61
C GLN A 237 21.81 -4.24 16.96
N LEU A 238 21.15 -4.23 18.12
CA LEU A 238 20.21 -5.27 18.57
C LEU A 238 18.91 -4.57 18.97
N ASP A 239 17.80 -4.94 18.32
CA ASP A 239 16.49 -4.35 18.54
C ASP A 239 15.46 -5.38 18.92
N PHE A 240 14.48 -5.00 19.72
CA PHE A 240 13.26 -5.76 19.89
C PHE A 240 12.03 -4.85 19.78
N SER A 241 10.91 -5.46 19.38
CA SER A 241 9.62 -4.79 19.24
C SER A 241 8.52 -5.75 19.66
N TYR A 242 7.72 -5.35 20.64
CA TYR A 242 6.58 -6.13 21.13
C TYR A 242 5.29 -5.35 20.83
N LYS A 243 4.41 -5.93 20.02
CA LYS A 243 3.17 -5.28 19.57
C LYS A 243 1.96 -5.89 20.27
N MET A 244 1.11 -5.04 20.80
CA MET A 244 -0.13 -5.41 21.49
C MET A 244 -1.33 -4.78 20.79
N PRO A 245 -1.99 -5.49 19.84
CA PRO A 245 -3.21 -4.99 19.22
C PRO A 245 -4.31 -4.74 20.23
N LEU A 246 -5.10 -3.68 19.99
CA LEU A 246 -6.23 -3.35 20.85
C LEU A 246 -7.52 -3.98 20.31
N LEU A 247 -8.37 -4.44 21.21
CA LEU A 247 -9.59 -5.16 20.88
C LEU A 247 -10.50 -4.38 19.93
N LYS A 248 -10.65 -3.08 20.12
CA LYS A 248 -11.58 -2.24 19.37
C LYS A 248 -11.26 -2.19 17.88
N ASN A 249 -9.98 -2.13 17.55
CA ASN A 249 -9.50 -2.14 16.17
C ASN A 249 -8.09 -2.74 16.12
N PRO A 250 -7.96 -4.07 16.08
CA PRO A 250 -6.65 -4.73 16.26
C PRO A 250 -5.63 -4.41 15.18
N LEU A 251 -6.07 -4.07 13.97
CA LEU A 251 -5.19 -3.79 12.86
C LEU A 251 -4.60 -2.39 12.91
N GLU A 252 -5.40 -1.41 13.33
CA GLU A 252 -5.05 0.01 13.24
C GLU A 252 -4.67 0.64 14.59
N GLN A 253 -5.09 0.02 15.70
CA GLN A 253 -4.81 0.53 17.04
C GLN A 253 -4.03 -0.49 17.85
N TYR A 254 -2.89 -0.08 18.36
CA TYR A 254 -2.03 -0.96 19.14
C TYR A 254 -1.08 -0.18 20.04
N TYR A 255 -0.60 -0.86 21.08
CA TYR A 255 0.59 -0.45 21.82
C TYR A 255 1.82 -1.14 21.24
N LEU A 256 2.93 -0.44 21.28
CA LEU A 256 4.21 -0.95 20.83
C LEU A 256 5.28 -0.64 21.88
N VAL A 257 5.94 -1.68 22.38
CA VAL A 257 7.10 -1.55 23.26
C VAL A 257 8.33 -1.89 22.44
N GLN A 258 9.24 -0.94 22.32
CA GLN A 258 10.47 -1.09 21.55
C GLN A 258 11.67 -0.84 22.45
N GLY A 259 12.76 -1.51 22.15
CA GLY A 259 14.02 -1.26 22.83
C GLY A 259 15.19 -1.75 22.01
N GLY A 260 16.38 -1.37 22.40
CA GLY A 260 17.56 -1.80 21.68
C GLY A 260 18.86 -1.26 22.26
N PHE A 261 19.92 -1.86 21.75
CA PHE A 261 21.31 -1.48 21.99
C PHE A 261 21.94 -1.17 20.66
N LYS A 262 22.66 -0.06 20.59
CA LYS A 262 23.33 0.36 19.36
C LYS A 262 24.73 0.88 19.69
N ARG A 263 25.72 0.35 18.98
CA ARG A 263 27.08 0.89 18.99
C ARG A 263 27.36 1.49 17.63
N THR A 264 27.85 2.71 17.63
CA THR A 264 28.23 3.45 16.42
C THR A 264 29.67 3.91 16.53
N ASP A 265 30.45 3.67 15.47
CA ASP A 265 31.78 4.23 15.28
C ASP A 265 31.87 4.63 13.80
N LEU A 266 31.40 5.81 13.49
CA LEU A 266 31.30 6.33 12.13
C LEU A 266 31.64 7.80 12.10
N ASN A 267 32.52 8.17 11.16
CA ASN A 267 33.03 9.53 11.06
C ASN A 267 33.67 9.93 12.42
N ASP A 268 33.20 11.01 13.02
CA ASP A 268 33.72 11.52 14.31
C ASP A 268 32.78 11.19 15.47
N THR A 269 31.94 10.16 15.31
CA THR A 269 30.95 9.72 16.29
C THR A 269 31.33 8.35 16.83
N GLU A 270 31.51 8.25 18.14
CA GLU A 270 31.54 6.99 18.89
C GLU A 270 30.41 7.02 19.91
N SER A 271 29.52 6.04 19.85
CA SER A 271 28.33 6.05 20.70
C SER A 271 27.91 4.64 21.10
N ASP A 272 27.60 4.47 22.38
CA ASP A 272 26.88 3.34 22.93
C ASP A 272 25.53 3.83 23.41
N SER A 273 24.44 3.35 22.81
CA SER A 273 23.08 3.79 23.06
C SER A 273 22.20 2.63 23.50
N THR A 274 21.45 2.85 24.59
CA THR A 274 20.40 1.95 25.05
C THR A 274 19.09 2.71 25.04
N THR A 275 18.06 2.15 24.40
CA THR A 275 16.77 2.80 24.26
C THR A 275 15.63 1.89 24.69
N LEU A 276 14.57 2.49 25.24
CA LEU A 276 13.32 1.84 25.53
C LEU A 276 12.20 2.84 25.25
N ALA A 277 11.20 2.43 24.48
CA ALA A 277 10.08 3.29 24.11
C ALA A 277 8.76 2.54 24.23
N VAL A 278 7.74 3.24 24.68
CA VAL A 278 6.35 2.79 24.65
C VAL A 278 5.58 3.76 23.79
N SER A 279 4.84 3.22 22.82
CA SER A 279 4.07 4.00 21.87
C SER A 279 2.64 3.50 21.78
N ARG A 280 1.71 4.41 21.53
CA ARG A 280 0.37 4.07 21.12
C ARG A 280 0.13 4.59 19.73
N TYR A 281 -0.34 3.70 18.85
CA TYR A 281 -0.69 4.00 17.46
C TYR A 281 -2.18 3.92 17.25
N TRP A 282 -2.72 4.81 16.42
CA TRP A 282 -4.09 4.72 15.90
C TRP A 282 -4.21 5.46 14.57
N ASP A 283 -5.08 4.95 13.70
CA ASP A 283 -5.33 5.53 12.40
C ASP A 283 -6.58 6.41 12.42
N LEU A 284 -6.54 7.47 11.61
CA LEU A 284 -7.70 8.29 11.28
C LEU A 284 -8.39 7.73 10.03
N SER A 285 -9.69 7.98 9.91
CA SER A 285 -10.46 7.64 8.71
C SER A 285 -9.91 8.26 7.42
N SER A 286 -9.14 9.33 7.53
CA SER A 286 -8.47 10.01 6.41
C SER A 286 -7.17 9.32 5.93
N GLY A 287 -6.77 8.20 6.55
CA GLY A 287 -5.54 7.48 6.23
C GLY A 287 -4.29 7.99 6.95
N TRP A 288 -4.41 8.97 7.83
CA TRP A 288 -3.32 9.43 8.67
C TRP A 288 -3.17 8.55 9.90
N GLN A 289 -1.95 8.05 10.11
CA GLN A 289 -1.58 7.36 11.34
C GLN A 289 -1.07 8.37 12.36
N ARG A 290 -1.50 8.22 13.61
CA ARG A 290 -1.03 9.02 14.74
C ARG A 290 -0.34 8.13 15.75
N ALA A 291 0.67 8.67 16.42
CA ALA A 291 1.33 8.01 17.54
C ALA A 291 1.67 8.99 18.65
N ILE A 292 1.58 8.51 19.87
CA ILE A 292 2.12 9.15 21.06
C ILE A 292 3.20 8.23 21.61
N ASN A 293 4.38 8.79 21.90
CA ASN A 293 5.54 8.04 22.36
C ASN A 293 6.01 8.56 23.70
N LEU A 294 6.52 7.66 24.52
CA LEU A 294 7.35 7.99 25.66
C LEU A 294 8.65 7.20 25.50
N ARG A 295 9.77 7.91 25.42
CA ARG A 295 11.09 7.31 25.18
C ARG A 295 12.02 7.55 26.34
N TRP A 296 12.75 6.50 26.69
CA TRP A 296 13.90 6.55 27.58
C TRP A 296 15.14 6.16 26.82
N SER A 297 16.25 6.88 27.03
CA SER A 297 17.53 6.53 26.44
C SER A 297 18.68 6.83 27.40
N LEU A 298 19.72 6.01 27.29
CA LEU A 298 20.99 6.24 27.94
C LEU A 298 22.07 6.13 26.89
N ASP A 299 22.78 7.23 26.64
CA ASP A 299 23.81 7.34 25.61
C ASP A 299 25.13 7.73 26.25
N HIS A 300 26.15 6.93 26.01
CA HIS A 300 27.54 7.29 26.27
C HIS A 300 28.22 7.51 24.94
N PHE A 301 28.67 8.74 24.67
CA PHE A 301 29.12 9.09 23.34
C PHE A 301 30.30 10.07 23.38
N THR A 302 31.11 10.02 22.32
CA THR A 302 32.09 11.03 21.95
C THR A 302 31.74 11.54 20.56
N GLN A 303 31.41 12.82 20.49
CA GLN A 303 31.15 13.51 19.23
C GLN A 303 32.23 14.56 19.03
N ALA A 304 32.96 14.47 17.91
CA ALA A 304 34.21 15.24 17.74
C ALA A 304 35.17 14.91 18.90
N ASN A 305 35.46 15.86 19.76
CA ASN A 305 36.34 15.64 20.93
C ASN A 305 35.58 15.75 22.26
N VAL A 306 34.26 15.84 22.21
CA VAL A 306 33.41 16.04 23.41
C VAL A 306 32.77 14.73 23.79
N THR A 307 33.03 14.28 25.03
CA THR A 307 32.47 13.04 25.59
C THR A 307 31.41 13.38 26.63
N ASN A 308 30.23 12.78 26.51
CA ASN A 308 29.14 12.92 27.47
C ASN A 308 28.41 11.60 27.68
N THR A 309 27.77 11.49 28.84
CA THR A 309 26.77 10.46 29.12
C THR A 309 25.45 11.17 29.38
N THR A 310 24.46 10.88 28.56
CA THR A 310 23.16 11.56 28.62
C THR A 310 22.04 10.55 28.83
N MET A 311 21.24 10.76 29.88
CA MET A 311 20.01 10.02 30.13
C MET A 311 18.84 10.93 29.78
N LEU A 312 17.91 10.42 28.96
CA LEU A 312 16.73 11.14 28.52
C LEU A 312 15.47 10.36 28.83
N LEU A 313 14.45 11.08 29.23
CA LEU A 313 13.07 10.59 29.28
C LEU A 313 12.21 11.68 28.63
N TYR A 314 11.62 11.39 27.49
CA TYR A 314 10.91 12.42 26.74
C TYR A 314 9.69 11.89 25.98
N PRO A 315 8.56 12.60 26.05
CA PRO A 315 7.39 12.33 25.23
C PRO A 315 7.59 12.85 23.81
N GLY A 316 6.82 12.28 22.89
CA GLY A 316 6.77 12.73 21.51
C GLY A 316 5.42 12.41 20.88
N VAL A 317 5.12 13.12 19.81
CA VAL A 317 3.95 12.89 18.98
C VAL A 317 4.39 12.78 17.53
N MET A 318 3.72 11.91 16.78
CA MET A 318 3.98 11.71 15.35
C MET A 318 2.67 11.60 14.59
N ILE A 319 2.65 12.15 13.39
CA ILE A 319 1.59 11.94 12.42
C ILE A 319 2.22 11.58 11.08
N SER A 320 1.71 10.54 10.42
CA SER A 320 2.25 10.08 9.14
C SER A 320 1.15 9.53 8.24
N ARG A 321 1.41 9.59 6.95
CA ARG A 321 0.58 8.96 5.93
C ARG A 321 1.46 8.46 4.80
N THR A 322 1.17 7.27 4.29
CA THR A 322 1.81 6.73 3.11
C THR A 322 0.75 6.22 2.16
N ARG A 323 0.79 6.67 0.91
CA ARG A 323 -0.12 6.25 -0.16
C ARG A 323 0.69 5.90 -1.40
N SER A 324 0.31 4.82 -2.08
CA SER A 324 0.97 4.46 -3.34
C SER A 324 0.04 3.66 -4.25
N ARG A 325 0.31 3.74 -5.56
CA ARG A 325 -0.35 2.96 -6.61
C ARG A 325 0.70 2.46 -7.59
N GLY A 326 0.56 1.25 -8.09
CA GLY A 326 1.46 0.68 -9.08
C GLY A 326 2.45 -0.35 -8.56
N GLY A 327 2.20 -0.95 -7.41
CA GLY A 327 2.96 -2.09 -6.89
C GLY A 327 4.38 -1.75 -6.44
N LEU A 328 5.34 -2.58 -6.81
CA LEU A 328 6.73 -2.45 -6.38
C LEU A 328 7.45 -1.23 -6.95
N MET A 329 7.00 -0.72 -8.09
CA MET A 329 7.48 0.52 -8.68
C MET A 329 6.31 1.49 -8.81
N PRO A 330 5.98 2.24 -7.76
CA PRO A 330 4.81 3.10 -7.77
C PRO A 330 4.85 4.14 -8.89
N THR A 331 3.75 4.28 -9.59
CA THR A 331 3.56 5.34 -10.59
C THR A 331 3.03 6.62 -9.96
N TRP A 332 2.36 6.47 -8.84
CA TRP A 332 1.84 7.55 -8.03
C TRP A 332 2.00 7.22 -6.55
N GLY A 333 2.43 8.17 -5.78
CA GLY A 333 2.53 7.98 -4.34
C GLY A 333 2.95 9.22 -3.62
N ASP A 334 2.73 9.22 -2.32
CA ASP A 334 3.29 10.20 -1.40
C ASP A 334 3.44 9.60 0.00
N SER A 335 4.38 10.15 0.74
CA SER A 335 4.62 9.83 2.14
C SER A 335 4.93 11.12 2.89
N GLN A 336 4.21 11.36 3.97
CA GLN A 336 4.46 12.47 4.87
C GLN A 336 4.66 11.94 6.27
N ARG A 337 5.65 12.48 6.97
CA ARG A 337 5.89 12.19 8.37
C ARG A 337 6.29 13.45 9.11
N TYR A 338 5.58 13.77 10.18
CA TYR A 338 5.84 14.91 11.04
C TYR A 338 5.93 14.45 12.49
N SER A 339 6.94 14.90 13.21
CA SER A 339 7.13 14.53 14.60
C SER A 339 7.63 15.69 15.43
N ILE A 340 7.23 15.69 16.70
CA ILE A 340 7.71 16.63 17.73
C ILE A 340 8.04 15.81 18.96
N ASP A 341 9.27 15.95 19.45
CA ASP A 341 9.74 15.36 20.69
C ASP A 341 10.16 16.47 21.65
N TYR A 342 9.87 16.28 22.92
CA TYR A 342 10.16 17.29 23.95
C TYR A 342 10.79 16.66 25.19
N SER A 343 11.91 17.21 25.62
CA SER A 343 12.62 16.77 26.83
C SER A 343 12.74 17.91 27.83
N ASN A 344 12.60 17.59 29.12
CA ASN A 344 12.74 18.56 30.19
C ASN A 344 13.45 17.95 31.40
N THR A 345 14.37 18.69 31.97
CA THR A 345 15.10 18.28 33.18
C THR A 345 14.21 18.15 34.42
N MET A 346 13.05 18.77 34.43
CA MET A 346 12.08 18.67 35.54
C MET A 346 11.61 17.24 35.82
N TRP A 347 11.55 16.37 34.80
CA TRP A 347 11.17 14.97 34.97
C TRP A 347 12.33 13.98 34.86
N GLY A 348 13.57 14.45 35.01
CA GLY A 348 14.76 13.63 35.15
C GLY A 348 15.62 13.47 33.90
N SER A 349 15.30 14.12 32.80
CA SER A 349 16.19 14.18 31.64
C SER A 349 17.40 15.06 31.95
N ASP A 350 18.55 14.74 31.34
CA ASP A 350 19.78 15.47 31.53
C ASP A 350 19.87 16.77 30.74
N VAL A 351 19.02 16.94 29.74
CA VAL A 351 19.00 18.12 28.88
C VAL A 351 17.57 18.48 28.45
N ASP A 352 17.31 19.79 28.39
CA ASP A 352 16.08 20.33 27.83
C ASP A 352 16.21 20.46 26.32
N PHE A 353 15.26 19.94 25.55
CA PHE A 353 15.21 20.17 24.11
C PHE A 353 13.80 20.00 23.53
N SER A 354 13.65 20.58 22.37
CA SER A 354 12.54 20.27 21.45
C SER A 354 13.14 19.85 20.12
N VAL A 355 12.64 18.76 19.56
CA VAL A 355 13.03 18.28 18.22
C VAL A 355 11.80 18.25 17.33
N ILE A 356 11.87 18.96 16.23
CA ILE A 356 10.82 18.98 15.20
C ILE A 356 11.39 18.40 13.91
N GLN A 357 10.71 17.44 13.33
CA GLN A 357 11.12 16.82 12.06
C GLN A 357 9.95 16.74 11.09
N ALA A 358 10.25 16.98 9.81
CA ALA A 358 9.30 16.82 8.71
C ALA A 358 9.99 16.09 7.55
N GLN A 359 9.36 15.05 7.05
CA GLN A 359 9.81 14.29 5.89
C GLN A 359 8.68 14.15 4.89
N ASN A 360 8.97 14.43 3.63
CA ASN A 360 7.99 14.30 2.56
C ASN A 360 8.63 13.65 1.34
N VAL A 361 7.88 12.75 0.71
CA VAL A 361 8.25 12.12 -0.56
C VAL A 361 7.03 12.15 -1.47
N TRP A 362 7.22 12.51 -2.73
CA TRP A 362 6.18 12.49 -3.76
C TRP A 362 6.68 11.76 -4.98
N ILE A 363 5.82 10.91 -5.55
CA ILE A 363 6.05 10.23 -6.82
C ILE A 363 4.88 10.57 -7.73
N ARG A 364 5.19 11.08 -8.92
CA ARG A 364 4.21 11.36 -9.97
C ARG A 364 4.74 10.90 -11.31
N THR A 365 3.90 10.22 -12.09
CA THR A 365 4.26 9.73 -13.41
C THR A 365 3.33 10.33 -14.46
N LEU A 366 3.90 10.91 -15.50
CA LEU A 366 3.18 11.46 -16.64
C LEU A 366 3.37 10.56 -17.86
N TYR A 367 2.27 10.29 -18.57
CA TYR A 367 2.26 9.50 -19.81
C TYR A 367 2.94 8.12 -19.71
N ASP A 368 2.93 7.52 -18.52
CA ASP A 368 3.54 6.22 -18.19
C ASP A 368 5.05 6.12 -18.44
N LYS A 369 5.70 7.20 -18.85
CA LYS A 369 7.12 7.25 -19.21
C LYS A 369 7.96 8.21 -18.40
N HIS A 370 7.35 9.25 -17.83
CA HIS A 370 8.04 10.31 -17.11
C HIS A 370 7.72 10.23 -15.63
N ARG A 371 8.63 9.67 -14.86
CA ARG A 371 8.46 9.49 -13.42
C ARG A 371 9.29 10.51 -12.66
N PHE A 372 8.64 11.27 -11.80
CA PHE A 372 9.26 12.27 -10.93
C PHE A 372 9.23 11.80 -9.49
N VAL A 373 10.37 11.86 -8.82
CA VAL A 373 10.50 11.57 -7.40
C VAL A 373 11.05 12.82 -6.71
N MET A 374 10.29 13.35 -5.76
CA MET A 374 10.69 14.52 -4.97
C MET A 374 10.77 14.12 -3.50
N ARG A 375 11.82 14.55 -2.82
CA ARG A 375 12.03 14.33 -1.39
C ARG A 375 12.40 15.64 -0.72
N GLY A 376 11.90 15.82 0.50
CA GLY A 376 12.29 16.94 1.34
C GLY A 376 12.35 16.54 2.80
N ASN A 377 13.40 16.97 3.50
CA ASN A 377 13.60 16.72 4.92
C ASN A 377 13.90 18.03 5.62
N LEU A 378 13.20 18.29 6.71
CA LEU A 378 13.45 19.42 7.60
C LEU A 378 13.63 18.91 9.02
N GLY A 379 14.53 19.52 9.75
CA GLY A 379 14.75 19.21 11.15
C GLY A 379 15.18 20.43 11.94
N TRP A 380 14.78 20.48 13.19
CA TRP A 380 15.12 21.57 14.11
C TRP A 380 15.24 21.03 15.53
N ILE A 381 16.36 21.29 16.17
CA ILE A 381 16.59 21.06 17.60
C ILE A 381 16.74 22.42 18.26
N GLU A 382 15.87 22.68 19.23
CA GLU A 382 15.98 23.83 20.12
C GLU A 382 16.47 23.35 21.48
N THR A 383 17.66 23.78 21.91
CA THR A 383 18.26 23.37 23.17
C THR A 383 19.23 24.43 23.70
N GLY A 384 19.40 24.48 25.01
CA GLY A 384 20.42 25.31 25.64
C GLY A 384 21.77 24.63 25.83
N ASP A 385 21.85 23.31 25.61
CA ASP A 385 23.08 22.53 25.78
C ASP A 385 23.20 21.43 24.74
N PHE A 386 23.59 21.82 23.55
CA PHE A 386 23.72 20.92 22.40
C PHE A 386 24.75 19.81 22.63
N ASP A 387 25.80 20.06 23.41
CA ASP A 387 26.84 19.08 23.67
C ASP A 387 26.36 17.84 24.43
N LYS A 388 25.25 17.96 25.15
CA LYS A 388 24.61 16.85 25.87
C LYS A 388 23.57 16.11 25.04
N VAL A 389 23.19 16.64 23.88
CA VAL A 389 22.24 15.96 22.98
C VAL A 389 22.94 14.79 22.32
N PRO A 390 22.40 13.55 22.43
CA PRO A 390 23.04 12.39 21.81
C PRO A 390 23.17 12.53 20.29
N PRO A 391 24.18 11.92 19.68
CA PRO A 391 24.41 12.00 18.24
C PRO A 391 23.23 11.51 17.40
N ASP A 392 22.49 10.54 17.87
CA ASP A 392 21.31 10.01 17.15
C ASP A 392 20.21 11.06 16.96
N LEU A 393 20.14 12.08 17.80
CA LEU A 393 19.17 13.17 17.69
C LEU A 393 19.71 14.34 16.87
N ARG A 394 21.04 14.45 16.69
CA ARG A 394 21.65 15.52 15.91
C ARG A 394 21.46 15.24 14.41
N PHE A 395 21.51 16.30 13.64
CA PHE A 395 21.36 16.20 12.19
C PHE A 395 22.71 16.14 11.46
N PHE A 396 22.77 15.22 10.50
CA PHE A 396 23.87 15.06 9.56
C PHE A 396 23.27 14.86 8.17
N ALA A 397 23.86 15.47 7.17
CA ALA A 397 23.47 15.29 5.78
C ALA A 397 24.55 14.53 4.99
N GLY A 398 24.19 14.07 3.80
CA GLY A 398 25.07 13.30 2.91
C GLY A 398 24.67 11.83 2.86
N GLY A 399 24.88 11.20 1.70
CA GLY A 399 24.55 9.82 1.44
C GLY A 399 23.37 9.64 0.49
N ASP A 400 23.04 8.39 0.16
CA ASP A 400 22.11 8.04 -0.92
C ASP A 400 20.66 8.52 -0.68
N ARG A 401 20.27 8.70 0.57
CA ARG A 401 18.93 9.16 0.96
C ARG A 401 18.89 10.62 1.43
N SER A 402 19.97 11.33 1.27
CA SER A 402 20.13 12.71 1.68
C SER A 402 20.64 13.54 0.51
N ILE A 403 21.95 13.78 0.43
CA ILE A 403 22.60 14.46 -0.67
C ILE A 403 23.57 13.47 -1.33
N ARG A 404 23.17 12.96 -2.48
CA ARG A 404 23.98 11.96 -3.21
C ARG A 404 25.26 12.57 -3.74
N GLY A 405 26.31 11.78 -3.76
CA GLY A 405 27.64 12.23 -4.12
C GLY A 405 28.50 12.69 -2.95
N TYR A 406 27.91 12.86 -1.78
CA TYR A 406 28.60 13.13 -0.53
C TYR A 406 28.63 11.89 0.35
N LYS A 407 29.70 11.73 1.11
CA LYS A 407 29.82 10.61 2.05
C LYS A 407 28.69 10.65 3.07
N TYR A 408 28.23 9.47 3.46
CA TYR A 408 27.15 9.30 4.43
C TYR A 408 27.42 10.07 5.73
N ASN A 409 26.48 10.90 6.13
CA ASN A 409 26.52 11.72 7.35
C ASN A 409 27.78 12.60 7.48
N SER A 410 28.32 13.07 6.36
CA SER A 410 29.57 13.85 6.32
C SER A 410 29.35 15.37 6.32
N ILE A 411 28.12 15.82 6.18
CA ILE A 411 27.77 17.23 6.11
C ILE A 411 27.16 17.67 7.43
N ALA A 412 27.90 18.44 8.19
CA ALA A 412 27.46 19.05 9.44
C ALA A 412 28.51 20.09 9.88
N PRO A 413 28.19 20.93 10.88
CA PRO A 413 29.21 21.80 11.49
C PRO A 413 30.37 21.02 12.02
N LYS A 414 31.56 21.62 11.89
CA LYS A 414 32.84 21.05 12.32
C LYS A 414 33.47 21.90 13.41
N ASP A 415 34.24 21.25 14.29
CA ASP A 415 35.06 21.95 15.27
C ASP A 415 36.35 22.52 14.66
N ASP A 416 37.18 23.14 15.48
CA ASP A 416 38.45 23.74 15.04
C ASP A 416 39.47 22.71 14.48
N ASP A 417 39.33 21.45 14.90
CA ASP A 417 40.14 20.33 14.40
C ASP A 417 39.57 19.68 13.12
N GLY A 418 38.47 20.21 12.59
CA GLY A 418 37.79 19.69 11.41
C GLY A 418 36.92 18.47 11.65
N LYS A 419 36.63 18.12 12.89
CA LYS A 419 35.78 16.99 13.26
C LYS A 419 34.29 17.37 13.28
N LEU A 420 33.43 16.47 12.81
CA LEU A 420 32.01 16.69 12.74
C LEU A 420 31.37 16.76 14.13
N ILE A 421 30.69 17.85 14.39
CA ILE A 421 29.94 18.05 15.64
C ILE A 421 28.49 17.54 15.50
N GLY A 422 27.88 17.71 14.36
CA GLY A 422 26.45 17.53 14.14
C GLY A 422 25.72 18.88 14.13
N ALA A 423 24.52 18.88 13.58
CA ALA A 423 23.74 20.07 13.38
C ALA A 423 22.47 20.10 14.23
N SER A 424 22.01 21.29 14.56
CA SER A 424 20.69 21.52 15.17
C SER A 424 19.60 21.81 14.15
N LYS A 425 19.96 22.13 12.92
CA LYS A 425 19.02 22.42 11.83
C LYS A 425 19.40 21.65 10.59
N LEU A 426 18.38 21.12 9.91
CA LEU A 426 18.53 20.36 8.67
C LEU A 426 17.52 20.83 7.64
N ALA A 427 17.98 21.05 6.42
CA ALA A 427 17.10 21.21 5.26
C ALA A 427 17.77 20.53 4.06
N THR A 428 17.13 19.47 3.55
CA THR A 428 17.60 18.77 2.35
C THR A 428 16.43 18.56 1.40
N GLY A 429 16.71 18.59 0.11
CA GLY A 429 15.76 18.35 -0.93
C GLY A 429 16.37 17.59 -2.09
N SER A 430 15.54 16.83 -2.79
CA SER A 430 15.93 16.04 -3.95
C SER A 430 14.84 16.07 -4.99
N LEU A 431 15.24 16.20 -6.25
CA LEU A 431 14.38 16.02 -7.40
C LEU A 431 15.05 15.03 -8.34
N GLU A 432 14.35 13.94 -8.64
CA GLU A 432 14.79 12.93 -9.59
C GLU A 432 13.78 12.80 -10.72
N TYR A 433 14.28 12.80 -11.94
CA TYR A 433 13.54 12.53 -13.16
C TYR A 433 13.95 11.17 -13.70
N GLN A 434 12.96 10.30 -13.93
CA GLN A 434 13.15 8.98 -14.49
C GLN A 434 12.38 8.86 -15.80
N TYR A 435 13.08 8.37 -16.82
CA TYR A 435 12.48 8.17 -18.15
C TYR A 435 12.53 6.70 -18.54
N ASN A 436 11.40 6.16 -18.98
CA ASN A 436 11.35 4.80 -19.52
C ASN A 436 11.87 4.78 -20.94
N VAL A 437 13.08 4.27 -21.11
CA VAL A 437 13.75 4.18 -22.41
C VAL A 437 13.13 3.06 -23.26
N SER A 438 12.97 1.87 -22.67
CA SER A 438 12.39 0.70 -23.35
C SER A 438 12.10 -0.42 -22.35
N GLY A 439 10.87 -0.93 -22.31
CA GLY A 439 10.46 -2.05 -21.49
C GLY A 439 10.75 -1.83 -20.00
N LYS A 440 11.70 -2.59 -19.44
CA LYS A 440 12.11 -2.48 -18.03
C LYS A 440 13.26 -1.51 -17.78
N TRP A 441 13.79 -0.90 -18.82
CA TRP A 441 14.93 0.00 -18.73
C TRP A 441 14.51 1.44 -18.49
N TRP A 442 15.02 2.02 -17.42
CA TRP A 442 14.79 3.41 -17.05
C TRP A 442 16.13 4.15 -16.94
N GLY A 443 16.17 5.33 -17.49
CA GLY A 443 17.26 6.28 -17.25
C GLY A 443 16.82 7.26 -16.16
N ALA A 444 17.76 7.69 -15.33
CA ALA A 444 17.47 8.63 -14.25
C ALA A 444 18.52 9.73 -14.18
N MET A 445 18.08 10.93 -13.86
CA MET A 445 18.93 12.06 -13.49
C MET A 445 18.35 12.73 -12.26
N PHE A 446 19.21 13.28 -11.42
CA PHE A 446 18.76 13.88 -10.18
C PHE A 446 19.58 15.11 -9.82
N VAL A 447 18.99 15.96 -9.01
CA VAL A 447 19.66 17.05 -8.32
C VAL A 447 19.27 17.00 -6.84
N ASP A 448 20.28 17.01 -5.99
CA ASP A 448 20.12 17.05 -4.54
C ASP A 448 20.78 18.30 -3.99
N GLY A 449 20.19 18.88 -2.98
CA GLY A 449 20.73 20.05 -2.32
C GLY A 449 20.27 20.17 -0.88
N GLY A 450 21.01 20.91 -0.12
CA GLY A 450 20.65 21.18 1.26
C GLY A 450 21.84 21.39 2.16
N GLU A 451 21.55 21.52 3.44
CA GLU A 451 22.55 21.81 4.44
C GLU A 451 22.13 21.33 5.82
N ALA A 452 23.12 21.04 6.65
CA ALA A 452 22.98 20.79 8.07
C ALA A 452 23.82 21.82 8.82
N VAL A 453 23.18 22.69 9.60
CA VAL A 453 23.79 23.85 10.24
C VAL A 453 23.34 24.00 11.69
N SER A 454 24.02 24.83 12.45
CA SER A 454 23.66 25.13 13.84
C SER A 454 23.04 26.53 14.02
N ASP A 455 23.09 27.41 13.03
CA ASP A 455 22.60 28.81 13.07
C ASP A 455 21.54 29.08 12.04
#